data_de17e3694a9ecde0d738bbcd6fe2dfe2
#
_entry.id   de17e3694a9ecde0d738bbcd6fe2dfe2
#
_cell.length_a   1.000
_cell.length_b   1.000
_cell.length_c   1.000
_cell.angle_alpha   90.00
_cell.angle_beta   90.00
_cell.angle_gamma   90.00
#
_symmetry.space_group_name_H-M   'P 1'
#
loop_
_entity.id
_entity.type
_entity.pdbx_description
1 polymer ?
#
loop_
_entity_poly.entity_id
_entity_poly.type
_entity_poly.pdbx_seq_one_letter_code
_entity_poly.pdbx_strand_id
1 'polypeptide(L)'
;MKNLKNKLISATLILGLLASPMAALADAAVGDQIVTLGTNLSQQQRQEVLQYFGTKQNAQIIDVDISEERAYLSGKVPEAQIGNSTNSCAMITYTSKGSGVNVTTHNINYVTPDAYKSAILTAGINDADVQVTAPIEVSGTGALTGIMKAY
;
A
#
# COMPACT_ATOMS: atom_id res chain seq x y z
N MET A 1 -5.78 -63.16 32.91
CA MET A 1 -4.70 -62.93 31.89
C MET A 1 -5.28 -62.31 30.67
N LYS A 2 -5.18 -61.04 30.49
CA LYS A 2 -5.31 -60.35 29.19
C LYS A 2 -4.63 -59.00 29.32
N ASN A 3 -3.56 -58.81 28.55
CA ASN A 3 -2.76 -57.60 28.47
C ASN A 3 -3.55 -56.49 27.81
N LEU A 4 -3.83 -55.40 28.51
CA LEU A 4 -4.34 -54.16 27.95
C LEU A 4 -3.14 -53.31 27.51
N LYS A 5 -2.90 -53.26 26.21
CA LYS A 5 -1.91 -52.36 25.63
C LYS A 5 -2.48 -50.96 25.60
N ASN A 6 -1.94 -50.07 26.43
CA ASN A 6 -2.23 -48.67 26.41
C ASN A 6 -1.71 -48.06 25.08
N LYS A 7 -2.63 -47.63 24.22
CA LYS A 7 -2.32 -46.79 23.10
C LYS A 7 -2.28 -45.35 23.60
N LEU A 8 -1.09 -44.82 23.75
CA LEU A 8 -0.85 -43.37 23.89
C LEU A 8 -1.21 -42.69 22.57
N ILE A 9 -2.30 -41.94 22.58
CA ILE A 9 -2.64 -41.05 21.49
C ILE A 9 -1.85 -39.75 21.72
N SER A 10 -0.78 -39.59 20.95
CA SER A 10 0.00 -38.36 20.93
C SER A 10 -0.82 -37.30 20.15
N ALA A 11 -1.42 -36.37 20.87
CA ALA A 11 -2.05 -35.22 20.27
C ALA A 11 -0.95 -34.24 19.85
N THR A 12 -0.62 -34.23 18.58
CA THR A 12 0.27 -33.22 17.99
C THR A 12 -0.49 -31.90 17.89
N LEU A 13 -0.18 -30.98 18.80
CA LEU A 13 -0.68 -29.61 18.76
C LEU A 13 0.00 -28.91 17.60
N ILE A 14 -0.70 -28.75 16.46
CA ILE A 14 -0.24 -27.91 15.37
C ILE A 14 -0.49 -26.46 15.79
N LEU A 15 0.56 -25.84 16.31
CA LEU A 15 0.58 -24.40 16.56
C LEU A 15 0.66 -23.71 15.20
N GLY A 16 -0.51 -23.29 14.67
CA GLY A 16 -0.58 -22.48 13.46
C GLY A 16 0.14 -21.15 13.69
N LEU A 17 1.33 -21.02 13.12
CA LEU A 17 2.01 -19.74 13.03
C LEU A 17 1.16 -18.84 12.12
N LEU A 18 0.42 -17.93 12.72
CA LEU A 18 -0.16 -16.80 12.00
C LEU A 18 1.02 -15.92 11.59
N ALA A 19 1.48 -16.09 10.36
CA ALA A 19 2.47 -15.22 9.77
C ALA A 19 1.85 -13.82 9.65
N SER A 20 2.26 -12.93 10.54
CA SER A 20 1.93 -11.52 10.45
C SER A 20 2.52 -10.94 9.17
N PRO A 21 1.82 -10.02 8.45
CA PRO A 21 2.31 -9.45 7.19
C PRO A 21 3.49 -8.47 7.34
N MET A 22 4.16 -8.44 8.47
CA MET A 22 5.34 -7.59 8.70
C MET A 22 6.62 -8.03 7.97
N ALA A 23 6.59 -9.12 7.22
CA ALA A 23 7.80 -9.62 6.53
C ALA A 23 8.14 -8.86 5.23
N ALA A 24 7.28 -7.96 4.75
CA ALA A 24 7.48 -7.32 3.44
C ALA A 24 8.53 -6.19 3.43
N LEU A 25 8.91 -5.65 4.59
CA LEU A 25 9.87 -4.51 4.66
C LEU A 25 11.34 -4.95 4.76
N ALA A 26 11.62 -6.21 5.15
CA ALA A 26 12.99 -6.66 5.43
C ALA A 26 13.79 -7.03 4.17
N ASP A 27 13.13 -7.30 3.04
CA ASP A 27 13.75 -7.86 1.83
C ASP A 27 13.44 -7.09 0.53
N ALA A 28 12.96 -5.84 0.60
CA ALA A 28 12.71 -5.06 -0.60
C ALA A 28 14.02 -4.73 -1.32
N ALA A 29 14.11 -5.16 -2.57
CA ALA A 29 15.28 -4.91 -3.41
C ALA A 29 15.13 -3.59 -4.18
N VAL A 30 16.27 -2.99 -4.55
CA VAL A 30 16.27 -1.83 -5.45
C VAL A 30 15.53 -2.17 -6.75
N GLY A 31 14.56 -1.34 -7.09
CA GLY A 31 13.70 -1.52 -8.25
C GLY A 31 12.41 -2.29 -8.01
N ASP A 32 12.19 -2.82 -6.79
CA ASP A 32 10.88 -3.37 -6.42
C ASP A 32 9.82 -2.27 -6.36
N GLN A 33 8.60 -2.63 -6.74
CA GLN A 33 7.50 -1.68 -6.84
C GLN A 33 6.30 -2.14 -6.00
N ILE A 34 5.74 -1.18 -5.26
CA ILE A 34 4.41 -1.29 -4.65
C ILE A 34 3.51 -0.25 -5.31
N VAL A 35 2.36 -0.69 -5.79
CA VAL A 35 1.36 0.17 -6.42
C VAL A 35 0.07 0.12 -5.63
N THR A 36 -0.47 1.28 -5.29
CA THR A 36 -1.79 1.40 -4.65
C THR A 36 -2.78 1.99 -5.65
N LEU A 37 -3.95 1.40 -5.76
CA LEU A 37 -4.98 1.79 -6.71
C LEU A 37 -6.31 2.05 -6.01
N GLY A 38 -6.93 3.17 -6.32
CA GLY A 38 -8.30 3.47 -5.88
C GLY A 38 -9.31 2.52 -6.52
N THR A 39 -10.22 1.97 -5.73
CA THR A 39 -11.21 0.98 -6.20
C THR A 39 -12.31 1.57 -7.09
N ASN A 40 -12.47 2.89 -7.11
CA ASN A 40 -13.45 3.56 -7.97
C ASN A 40 -12.97 3.80 -9.41
N LEU A 41 -11.74 3.45 -9.72
CA LEU A 41 -11.26 3.44 -11.10
C LEU A 41 -12.02 2.40 -11.93
N SER A 42 -12.42 2.78 -13.15
CA SER A 42 -12.85 1.78 -14.14
C SER A 42 -11.68 0.87 -14.52
N GLN A 43 -11.98 -0.28 -15.11
CA GLN A 43 -10.92 -1.19 -15.57
C GLN A 43 -9.97 -0.52 -16.58
N GLN A 44 -10.50 0.31 -17.48
CA GLN A 44 -9.70 1.07 -18.41
C GLN A 44 -8.79 2.08 -17.70
N GLN A 45 -9.32 2.88 -16.78
CA GLN A 45 -8.55 3.84 -15.99
C GLN A 45 -7.45 3.16 -15.16
N ARG A 46 -7.75 1.98 -14.60
CA ARG A 46 -6.79 1.17 -13.87
C ARG A 46 -5.60 0.77 -14.76
N GLN A 47 -5.87 0.33 -15.98
CA GLN A 47 -4.83 0.00 -16.96
C GLN A 47 -4.01 1.22 -17.36
N GLU A 48 -4.66 2.35 -17.61
CA GLU A 48 -3.99 3.62 -17.95
C GLU A 48 -3.05 4.08 -16.84
N VAL A 49 -3.47 3.99 -15.57
CA VAL A 49 -2.63 4.32 -14.41
C VAL A 49 -1.43 3.39 -14.31
N LEU A 50 -1.62 2.09 -14.45
CA LEU A 50 -0.52 1.12 -14.41
C LEU A 50 0.49 1.35 -15.54
N GLN A 51 0.01 1.73 -16.72
CA GLN A 51 0.86 2.10 -17.85
C GLN A 51 1.60 3.42 -17.59
N TYR A 52 0.91 4.43 -17.06
CA TYR A 52 1.51 5.73 -16.69
C TYR A 52 2.67 5.56 -15.70
N PHE A 53 2.51 4.69 -14.72
CA PHE A 53 3.55 4.37 -13.74
C PHE A 53 4.72 3.55 -14.31
N GLY A 54 4.54 2.89 -15.45
CA GLY A 54 5.51 1.89 -15.91
C GLY A 54 5.60 0.70 -14.96
N THR A 55 4.45 0.21 -14.51
CA THR A 55 4.34 -0.86 -13.51
C THR A 55 4.94 -2.16 -14.05
N LYS A 56 5.82 -2.78 -13.29
CA LYS A 56 6.42 -4.08 -13.60
C LYS A 56 5.42 -5.22 -13.33
N GLN A 57 5.59 -6.35 -14.00
CA GLN A 57 4.72 -7.52 -13.82
C GLN A 57 4.76 -8.10 -12.41
N ASN A 58 5.88 -7.96 -11.71
CA ASN A 58 6.08 -8.44 -10.34
C ASN A 58 5.77 -7.38 -9.28
N ALA A 59 5.23 -6.22 -9.65
CA ALA A 59 4.83 -5.20 -8.70
C ALA A 59 3.74 -5.72 -7.76
N GLN A 60 3.84 -5.37 -6.48
CA GLN A 60 2.76 -5.63 -5.53
C GLN A 60 1.65 -4.61 -5.76
N ILE A 61 0.41 -5.08 -5.97
CA ILE A 61 -0.76 -4.23 -6.15
C ILE A 61 -1.63 -4.26 -4.89
N ILE A 62 -2.00 -3.09 -4.39
CA ILE A 62 -2.85 -2.90 -3.21
C ILE A 62 -4.03 -2.03 -3.61
N ASP A 63 -5.24 -2.53 -3.43
CA ASP A 63 -6.46 -1.76 -3.65
C ASP A 63 -6.84 -0.97 -2.40
N VAL A 64 -7.38 0.23 -2.59
CA VAL A 64 -7.83 1.13 -1.52
C VAL A 64 -9.25 1.56 -1.80
N ASP A 65 -10.15 1.35 -0.86
CA ASP A 65 -11.53 1.79 -0.94
C ASP A 65 -11.83 3.00 -0.04
N ILE A 66 -12.98 3.61 -0.25
CA ILE A 66 -13.39 4.82 0.48
C ILE A 66 -13.61 4.57 1.98
N SER A 67 -13.97 3.36 2.38
CA SER A 67 -14.13 3.03 3.80
C SER A 67 -12.78 3.01 4.51
N GLU A 68 -11.74 2.56 3.84
CA GLU A 68 -10.38 2.59 4.33
C GLU A 68 -9.84 4.03 4.41
N GLU A 69 -10.10 4.88 3.40
CA GLU A 69 -9.76 6.31 3.48
C GLU A 69 -10.38 6.96 4.71
N ARG A 70 -11.67 6.71 4.95
CA ARG A 70 -12.35 7.23 6.15
C ARG A 70 -11.75 6.70 7.44
N ALA A 71 -11.42 5.43 7.50
CA ALA A 71 -10.82 4.83 8.69
C ALA A 71 -9.48 5.47 9.04
N TYR A 72 -8.66 5.82 8.04
CA TYR A 72 -7.34 6.44 8.25
C TYR A 72 -7.41 7.95 8.46
N LEU A 73 -8.30 8.66 7.77
CA LEU A 73 -8.22 10.11 7.59
C LEU A 73 -9.35 10.91 8.24
N SER A 74 -10.50 10.31 8.59
CA SER A 74 -11.58 11.05 9.26
C SER A 74 -11.09 11.71 10.54
N GLY A 75 -11.46 12.99 10.71
CA GLY A 75 -11.00 13.82 11.82
C GLY A 75 -9.58 14.40 11.67
N LYS A 76 -8.81 13.96 10.67
CA LYS A 76 -7.45 14.46 10.36
C LYS A 76 -7.43 15.28 9.08
N VAL A 77 -8.32 14.96 8.15
CA VAL A 77 -8.48 15.65 6.87
C VAL A 77 -9.95 16.06 6.74
N PRO A 78 -10.25 17.25 6.19
CA PRO A 78 -11.63 17.66 5.96
C PRO A 78 -12.41 16.64 5.12
N GLU A 79 -13.63 16.32 5.51
CA GLU A 79 -14.48 15.33 4.82
C GLU A 79 -14.68 15.67 3.34
N ALA A 80 -14.72 16.97 2.99
CA ALA A 80 -14.80 17.42 1.60
C ALA A 80 -13.60 17.00 0.76
N GLN A 81 -12.42 16.78 1.37
CA GLN A 81 -11.21 16.33 0.69
C GLN A 81 -11.16 14.81 0.58
N ILE A 82 -11.72 14.09 1.54
CA ILE A 82 -11.87 12.63 1.47
C ILE A 82 -12.87 12.28 0.37
N GLY A 83 -14.02 12.95 0.34
CA GLY A 83 -15.06 12.75 -0.66
C GLY A 83 -15.77 11.39 -0.51
N ASN A 84 -16.30 10.88 -1.63
CA ASN A 84 -17.11 9.67 -1.66
C ASN A 84 -16.57 8.57 -2.58
N SER A 85 -15.40 8.79 -3.16
CA SER A 85 -14.77 7.82 -4.08
C SER A 85 -13.26 7.89 -4.00
N THR A 86 -12.59 6.76 -4.21
CA THR A 86 -11.14 6.62 -4.20
C THR A 86 -10.63 6.45 -5.62
N ASN A 87 -9.98 7.47 -6.15
CA ASN A 87 -9.49 7.53 -7.54
C ASN A 87 -7.99 7.80 -7.67
N SER A 88 -7.33 8.26 -6.61
CA SER A 88 -5.89 8.48 -6.65
C SER A 88 -5.10 7.21 -6.37
N CYS A 89 -3.91 7.17 -6.97
CA CYS A 89 -3.03 6.01 -6.96
C CYS A 89 -1.60 6.44 -6.67
N ALA A 90 -0.83 5.56 -6.06
CA ALA A 90 0.60 5.79 -5.82
C ALA A 90 1.42 4.59 -6.30
N MET A 91 2.63 4.85 -6.79
CA MET A 91 3.64 3.83 -6.99
C MET A 91 4.90 4.22 -6.22
N ILE A 92 5.37 3.30 -5.39
CA ILE A 92 6.61 3.40 -4.65
C ILE A 92 7.62 2.46 -5.31
N THR A 93 8.73 3.01 -5.78
CA THR A 93 9.85 2.22 -6.33
C THR A 93 11.04 2.38 -5.38
N TYR A 94 11.53 1.27 -4.82
CA TYR A 94 12.70 1.29 -3.95
C TYR A 94 13.96 1.64 -4.73
N THR A 95 14.74 2.56 -4.19
CA THR A 95 15.97 3.07 -4.81
C THR A 95 17.21 2.73 -3.98
N SER A 96 18.39 3.02 -4.52
CA SER A 96 19.66 2.76 -3.85
C SER A 96 19.78 3.57 -2.56
N LYS A 97 20.43 2.99 -1.56
CA LYS A 97 20.72 3.65 -0.29
C LYS A 97 21.37 5.02 -0.50
N GLY A 98 20.83 6.04 0.15
CA GLY A 98 21.32 7.42 0.08
C GLY A 98 20.66 8.26 -1.01
N SER A 99 19.74 7.69 -1.81
CA SER A 99 19.00 8.45 -2.84
C SER A 99 17.96 9.39 -2.27
N GLY A 100 17.48 9.12 -1.06
CA GLY A 100 16.39 9.86 -0.43
C GLY A 100 15.02 9.53 -1.01
N VAL A 101 14.00 10.19 -0.52
CA VAL A 101 12.62 10.04 -1.00
C VAL A 101 12.28 11.20 -1.92
N ASN A 102 11.95 10.86 -3.17
CA ASN A 102 11.51 11.82 -4.20
C ASN A 102 10.04 11.56 -4.54
N VAL A 103 9.23 12.60 -4.53
CA VAL A 103 7.79 12.50 -4.81
C VAL A 103 7.41 13.40 -5.98
N THR A 104 6.69 12.83 -6.94
CA THR A 104 6.06 13.55 -8.05
C THR A 104 4.55 13.31 -8.04
N THR A 105 3.77 14.33 -8.34
CA THR A 105 2.31 14.27 -8.38
C THR A 105 1.77 14.74 -9.72
N HIS A 106 0.67 14.12 -10.15
CA HIS A 106 -0.07 14.51 -11.35
C HIS A 106 -1.57 14.38 -11.08
N ASN A 107 -2.36 15.40 -11.41
CA ASN A 107 -3.79 15.48 -11.13
C ASN A 107 -4.15 15.41 -9.64
N ILE A 108 -3.30 15.94 -8.77
CA ILE A 108 -3.52 16.01 -7.32
C ILE A 108 -3.55 17.49 -6.90
N ASN A 109 -4.61 17.91 -6.21
CA ASN A 109 -4.82 19.33 -5.90
C ASN A 109 -4.86 19.67 -4.38
N TYR A 110 -4.78 18.69 -3.50
CA TYR A 110 -4.83 18.92 -2.05
C TYR A 110 -3.64 18.36 -1.31
N VAL A 111 -3.41 17.06 -1.35
CA VAL A 111 -2.26 16.42 -0.68
C VAL A 111 -0.97 16.84 -1.39
N THR A 112 -0.03 17.39 -0.62
CA THR A 112 1.23 17.90 -1.18
C THR A 112 2.29 16.78 -1.34
N PRO A 113 3.28 16.97 -2.22
CA PRO A 113 4.43 16.05 -2.29
C PRO A 113 5.12 15.83 -0.94
N ASP A 114 5.25 16.88 -0.13
CA ASP A 114 5.86 16.78 1.20
C ASP A 114 5.03 15.92 2.17
N ALA A 115 3.70 15.93 2.05
CA ALA A 115 2.84 15.08 2.86
C ALA A 115 3.03 13.60 2.52
N TYR A 116 3.11 13.24 1.24
CA TYR A 116 3.44 11.88 0.81
C TYR A 116 4.84 11.46 1.26
N LYS A 117 5.82 12.34 1.10
CA LYS A 117 7.19 12.10 1.56
C LYS A 117 7.24 11.82 3.06
N SER A 118 6.54 12.61 3.86
CA SER A 118 6.45 12.42 5.31
C SER A 118 5.84 11.06 5.66
N ALA A 119 4.79 10.64 4.96
CA ALA A 119 4.18 9.32 5.17
C ALA A 119 5.17 8.18 4.87
N ILE A 120 5.91 8.26 3.77
CA ILE A 120 6.94 7.27 3.38
C ILE A 120 8.07 7.22 4.42
N LEU A 121 8.59 8.36 4.83
CA LEU A 121 9.65 8.43 5.85
C LEU A 121 9.18 7.90 7.20
N THR A 122 7.95 8.20 7.61
CA THR A 122 7.33 7.69 8.84
C THR A 122 7.18 6.16 8.80
N ALA A 123 6.93 5.59 7.62
CA ALA A 123 6.92 4.15 7.41
C ALA A 123 8.31 3.50 7.46
N GLY A 124 9.38 4.27 7.62
CA GLY A 124 10.75 3.77 7.73
C GLY A 124 11.47 3.60 6.38
N ILE A 125 10.90 4.12 5.29
CA ILE A 125 11.50 4.04 3.95
C ILE A 125 12.28 5.33 3.72
N ASN A 126 13.59 5.21 3.55
CA ASN A 126 14.47 6.36 3.40
C ASN A 126 14.92 6.61 1.96
N ASP A 127 14.73 5.62 1.07
CA ASP A 127 15.22 5.68 -0.31
C ASP A 127 14.15 5.10 -1.26
N ALA A 128 13.39 5.97 -1.90
CA ALA A 128 12.35 5.60 -2.86
C ALA A 128 11.99 6.75 -3.80
N ASP A 129 11.61 6.40 -5.02
CA ASP A 129 10.87 7.28 -5.92
C ASP A 129 9.38 6.99 -5.82
N VAL A 130 8.58 8.01 -5.55
CA VAL A 130 7.14 7.92 -5.37
C VAL A 130 6.45 8.74 -6.44
N GLN A 131 5.60 8.10 -7.21
CA GLN A 131 4.72 8.75 -8.18
C GLN A 131 3.28 8.67 -7.67
N VAL A 132 2.57 9.78 -7.71
CA VAL A 132 1.15 9.84 -7.36
C VAL A 132 0.38 10.41 -8.53
N THR A 133 -0.69 9.73 -8.95
CA THR A 133 -1.52 10.17 -10.06
C THR A 133 -2.99 9.80 -9.86
N ALA A 134 -3.83 10.42 -10.65
CA ALA A 134 -5.23 10.06 -10.87
C ALA A 134 -5.62 10.35 -12.30
N PRO A 135 -6.62 9.65 -12.88
CA PRO A 135 -7.07 9.91 -14.26
C PRO A 135 -7.79 11.26 -14.41
N ILE A 136 -8.26 11.84 -13.34
CA ILE A 136 -8.86 13.16 -13.22
C ILE A 136 -8.26 13.89 -12.03
N GLU A 137 -8.41 15.22 -11.97
CA GLU A 137 -7.95 16.01 -10.83
C GLU A 137 -8.76 15.67 -9.57
N VAL A 138 -8.06 15.27 -8.49
CA VAL A 138 -8.62 14.85 -7.20
C VAL A 138 -7.76 15.34 -6.04
N SER A 139 -8.26 15.17 -4.80
CA SER A 139 -7.54 15.59 -3.59
C SER A 139 -6.24 14.82 -3.33
N GLY A 140 -6.20 13.52 -3.68
CA GLY A 140 -5.05 12.65 -3.46
C GLY A 140 -5.07 11.88 -2.15
N THR A 141 -6.16 11.92 -1.41
CA THR A 141 -6.31 11.23 -0.10
C THR A 141 -6.32 9.71 -0.23
N GLY A 142 -6.83 9.17 -1.36
CA GLY A 142 -6.77 7.74 -1.63
C GLY A 142 -5.33 7.22 -1.77
N ALA A 143 -4.49 7.93 -2.48
CA ALA A 143 -3.07 7.59 -2.59
C ALA A 143 -2.34 7.67 -1.25
N LEU A 144 -2.64 8.69 -0.43
CA LEU A 144 -2.08 8.81 0.91
C LEU A 144 -2.50 7.62 1.80
N THR A 145 -3.76 7.24 1.77
CA THR A 145 -4.28 6.04 2.45
C THR A 145 -3.58 4.78 1.95
N GLY A 146 -3.38 4.67 0.64
CA GLY A 146 -2.67 3.54 0.04
C GLY A 146 -1.25 3.40 0.57
N ILE A 147 -0.50 4.48 0.69
CA ILE A 147 0.84 4.50 1.29
C ILE A 147 0.76 4.02 2.75
N MET A 148 -0.16 4.54 3.56
CA MET A 148 -0.32 4.12 4.94
C MET A 148 -0.76 2.65 5.08
N LYS A 149 -1.59 2.15 4.16
CA LYS A 149 -2.02 0.75 4.12
C LYS A 149 -0.89 -0.20 3.73
N ALA A 150 0.02 0.23 2.87
CA ALA A 150 1.14 -0.58 2.39
C ALA A 150 2.18 -0.87 3.49
N TYR A 151 2.20 -0.07 4.52
CA TYR A 151 3.16 -0.11 5.62
C TYR A 151 2.45 0.03 6.97
#